data_fb5d633a501354929e6eb73409d1135c
#
_entry.id   fb5d633a501354929e6eb73409d1135c
#
_cell.length_a   1.000
_cell.length_b   1.000
_cell.length_c   1.000
_cell.angle_alpha   90.00
_cell.angle_beta   90.00
_cell.angle_gamma   90.00
#
_symmetry.space_group_name_H-M   'P 1'
#
loop_
_entity.id
_entity.type
_entity.pdbx_description
1 polymer ?
#
loop_
_entity_poly.entity_id
_entity_poly.type
_entity_poly.pdbx_seq_one_letter_code
_entity_poly.pdbx_strand_id
1 'polypeptide(L)'
;VLSVRCRFFQIRGFRYWWKATAGSLWGEEREGDESTGAAGAHHGITQFQSVCTALAATVGTGNIAGVAAALVSGGPGAVFWMWISALIGMATAYGETYLGVRYRFKNNRGKWICGPFVYMKKGLGIPFMAACYSFFCFLCALGMGSMVQANSAAETLEFTWGIPSVLGSGILALLTGAVILGGIKRIGKAAEYLLPLASGIYILFSLLVLLLCADRIPDAFLRIFQLSLIHI
;
A
#
# COMPACT_ATOMS: atom_id res chain seq x y z
N VAL A 1 20.27 9.77 1.03
CA VAL A 1 20.91 10.07 -0.25
C VAL A 1 19.88 10.47 -1.30
N LEU A 2 18.86 9.66 -1.60
CA LEU A 2 17.82 9.95 -2.60
C LEU A 2 17.08 11.26 -2.31
N SER A 3 16.60 11.46 -1.09
CA SER A 3 15.87 12.68 -0.69
C SER A 3 16.70 13.94 -0.88
N VAL A 4 17.98 13.89 -0.54
CA VAL A 4 18.92 15.01 -0.73
C VAL A 4 19.19 15.27 -2.21
N ARG A 5 19.44 14.21 -2.99
CA ARG A 5 19.72 14.32 -4.43
C ARG A 5 18.50 14.82 -5.23
N CYS A 6 17.30 14.47 -4.80
CA CYS A 6 16.04 14.97 -5.35
C CYS A 6 15.57 16.30 -4.70
N ARG A 7 16.44 16.98 -3.96
CA ARG A 7 16.16 18.28 -3.31
C ARG A 7 14.86 18.27 -2.51
N PHE A 8 14.63 17.22 -1.70
CA PHE A 8 13.42 17.04 -0.90
C PHE A 8 12.13 17.21 -1.73
N PHE A 9 12.07 16.53 -2.87
CA PHE A 9 10.93 16.54 -3.77
C PHE A 9 9.59 16.25 -3.03
N GLN A 10 9.61 15.42 -1.99
CA GLN A 10 8.46 15.10 -1.16
C GLN A 10 7.76 16.36 -0.60
N ILE A 11 8.56 17.36 -0.21
CA ILE A 11 8.05 18.61 0.38
C ILE A 11 7.78 19.64 -0.71
N ARG A 12 8.73 19.83 -1.64
CA ARG A 12 8.61 20.84 -2.70
C ARG A 12 7.56 20.50 -3.74
N GLY A 13 7.38 19.22 -4.03
CA GLY A 13 6.40 18.72 -5.00
C GLY A 13 5.01 18.52 -4.43
N PHE A 14 4.77 18.81 -3.13
CA PHE A 14 3.49 18.54 -2.46
C PHE A 14 2.28 19.10 -3.22
N ARG A 15 2.29 20.37 -3.62
CA ARG A 15 1.19 21.00 -4.38
C ARG A 15 0.96 20.34 -5.73
N TYR A 16 2.04 19.91 -6.39
CA TYR A 16 1.97 19.26 -7.69
C TYR A 16 1.34 17.88 -7.59
N TRP A 17 1.86 17.02 -6.73
CA TRP A 17 1.34 15.66 -6.64
C TRP A 17 -0.04 15.62 -5.96
N TRP A 18 -0.34 16.54 -5.02
CA TRP A 18 -1.69 16.69 -4.47
C TRP A 18 -2.70 17.04 -5.57
N LYS A 19 -2.38 18.03 -6.41
CA LYS A 19 -3.23 18.40 -7.54
C LYS A 19 -3.33 17.28 -8.57
N ALA A 20 -2.25 16.54 -8.82
CA ALA A 20 -2.24 15.43 -9.77
C ALA A 20 -3.01 14.21 -9.27
N THR A 21 -3.01 13.94 -7.95
CA THR A 21 -3.71 12.78 -7.35
C THR A 21 -5.16 13.12 -6.98
N ALA A 22 -5.37 14.13 -6.16
CA ALA A 22 -6.70 14.54 -5.75
C ALA A 22 -7.51 15.14 -6.91
N GLY A 23 -6.85 15.91 -7.79
CA GLY A 23 -7.47 16.47 -8.97
C GLY A 23 -7.89 15.43 -10.02
N SER A 24 -7.19 14.28 -10.08
CA SER A 24 -7.57 13.19 -10.98
C SER A 24 -8.72 12.32 -10.44
N LEU A 25 -9.01 12.39 -9.14
CA LEU A 25 -10.16 11.69 -8.55
C LEU A 25 -11.49 12.44 -8.80
N TRP A 26 -11.43 13.77 -8.97
CA TRP A 26 -12.58 14.62 -9.23
C TRP A 26 -12.59 15.32 -10.58
N GLY A 27 -11.54 15.18 -11.38
CA GLY A 27 -11.47 15.72 -12.72
C GLY A 27 -12.06 14.76 -13.73
N GLU A 28 -12.95 15.28 -14.58
CA GLU A 28 -13.40 14.64 -15.82
C GLU A 28 -12.20 14.03 -16.56
N GLU A 29 -12.42 12.89 -17.17
CA GLU A 29 -11.52 12.30 -18.15
C GLU A 29 -10.99 13.42 -19.04
N ARG A 30 -9.71 13.76 -18.93
CA ARG A 30 -9.07 14.63 -19.89
C ARG A 30 -9.08 13.87 -21.23
N GLU A 31 -10.09 14.13 -22.03
CA GLU A 31 -10.05 14.00 -23.48
C GLU A 31 -8.85 14.81 -23.98
N GLY A 32 -7.70 14.20 -24.08
CA GLY A 32 -6.53 14.96 -24.53
C GLY A 32 -5.18 14.28 -24.40
N ASP A 33 -5.11 12.96 -24.36
CA ASP A 33 -3.86 12.25 -24.67
C ASP A 33 -4.08 11.23 -25.78
N GLU A 34 -4.51 11.74 -26.95
CA GLU A 34 -4.52 11.02 -28.22
C GLU A 34 -3.10 10.76 -28.78
N SER A 35 -2.04 10.91 -28.00
CA SER A 35 -0.68 10.71 -28.50
C SER A 35 -0.10 9.32 -28.27
N THR A 36 -0.93 8.31 -27.95
CA THR A 36 -0.52 6.92 -28.17
C THR A 36 -1.68 6.14 -28.78
N GLY A 37 -1.77 6.24 -30.09
CA GLY A 37 -2.72 5.47 -30.89
C GLY A 37 -2.69 3.97 -30.57
N ALA A 38 -3.79 3.49 -30.07
CA ALA A 38 -4.31 2.15 -30.31
C ALA A 38 -5.76 2.13 -29.84
N ALA A 39 -6.68 2.43 -30.75
CA ALA A 39 -8.04 1.93 -30.67
C ALA A 39 -7.96 0.39 -30.63
N GLY A 40 -8.11 -0.19 -29.45
CA GLY A 40 -8.02 -1.62 -29.24
C GLY A 40 -8.40 -1.98 -27.82
N ALA A 41 -9.68 -2.30 -27.60
CA ALA A 41 -10.26 -3.03 -26.47
C ALA A 41 -9.70 -2.67 -25.08
N HIS A 42 -10.45 -1.92 -24.31
CA HIS A 42 -10.30 -1.69 -22.88
C HIS A 42 -10.31 -3.02 -22.09
N HIS A 43 -9.18 -3.73 -22.07
CA HIS A 43 -8.98 -4.94 -21.29
C HIS A 43 -8.25 -4.67 -19.96
N GLY A 44 -8.18 -3.40 -19.51
CA GLY A 44 -7.55 -2.98 -18.28
C GLY A 44 -8.55 -2.75 -17.13
N ILE A 45 -8.01 -2.52 -15.95
CA ILE A 45 -8.70 -2.00 -14.77
C ILE A 45 -8.79 -0.48 -14.87
N THR A 46 -9.85 0.13 -14.30
CA THR A 46 -9.98 1.60 -14.25
C THR A 46 -8.90 2.22 -13.40
N GLN A 47 -8.69 3.53 -13.54
CA GLN A 47 -7.69 4.26 -12.74
C GLN A 47 -8.03 4.18 -11.26
N PHE A 48 -9.31 4.31 -10.89
CA PHE A 48 -9.77 4.15 -9.52
C PHE A 48 -9.54 2.72 -8.99
N GLN A 49 -9.86 1.69 -9.76
CA GLN A 49 -9.57 0.30 -9.41
C GLN A 49 -8.08 0.04 -9.20
N SER A 50 -7.24 0.67 -10.03
CA SER A 50 -5.78 0.58 -9.88
C SER A 50 -5.30 1.18 -8.57
N VAL A 51 -5.79 2.36 -8.20
CA VAL A 51 -5.47 3.01 -6.92
C VAL A 51 -6.00 2.17 -5.75
N CYS A 52 -7.23 1.71 -5.79
CA CYS A 52 -7.80 0.85 -4.75
C CYS A 52 -7.00 -0.45 -4.59
N THR A 53 -6.60 -1.07 -5.71
CA THR A 53 -5.79 -2.30 -5.66
C THR A 53 -4.40 -2.05 -5.05
N ALA A 54 -3.75 -0.92 -5.41
CA ALA A 54 -2.46 -0.53 -4.83
C ALA A 54 -2.59 -0.22 -3.33
N LEU A 55 -3.63 0.49 -2.91
CA LEU A 55 -3.91 0.75 -1.50
C LEU A 55 -4.24 -0.53 -0.74
N ALA A 56 -5.01 -1.45 -1.31
CA ALA A 56 -5.30 -2.74 -0.70
C ALA A 56 -4.05 -3.59 -0.46
N ALA A 57 -3.04 -3.46 -1.33
CA ALA A 57 -1.76 -4.12 -1.16
C ALA A 57 -0.87 -3.47 -0.08
N THR A 58 -1.04 -2.19 0.20
CA THR A 58 -0.22 -1.43 1.16
C THR A 58 -0.89 -1.30 2.54
N VAL A 59 -2.21 -1.18 2.59
CA VAL A 59 -2.97 -1.08 3.84
C VAL A 59 -3.30 -2.49 4.33
N GLY A 60 -2.50 -3.00 5.24
CA GLY A 60 -2.67 -4.33 5.83
C GLY A 60 -2.75 -4.29 7.36
N THR A 61 -2.77 -5.45 7.97
CA THR A 61 -2.76 -5.62 9.44
C THR A 61 -1.56 -4.96 10.11
N GLY A 62 -0.41 -4.84 9.41
CA GLY A 62 0.77 -4.13 9.88
C GLY A 62 0.52 -2.65 10.20
N ASN A 63 -0.40 -2.00 9.49
CA ASN A 63 -0.73 -0.58 9.73
C ASN A 63 -1.65 -0.37 10.95
N ILE A 64 -2.27 -1.40 11.46
CA ILE A 64 -3.15 -1.36 12.64
C ILE A 64 -2.49 -2.10 13.78
N ALA A 65 -2.39 -3.40 13.71
CA ALA A 65 -1.81 -4.25 14.75
C ALA A 65 -0.31 -4.01 14.94
N GLY A 66 0.44 -3.80 13.84
CA GLY A 66 1.87 -3.49 13.90
C GLY A 66 2.17 -2.14 14.55
N VAL A 67 1.34 -1.12 14.31
CA VAL A 67 1.45 0.18 15.00
C VAL A 67 1.12 0.05 16.48
N ALA A 68 0.08 -0.71 16.83
CA ALA A 68 -0.26 -0.99 18.23
C ALA A 68 0.88 -1.74 18.94
N ALA A 69 1.46 -2.76 18.30
CA ALA A 69 2.61 -3.49 18.84
C ALA A 69 3.83 -2.58 19.02
N ALA A 70 4.11 -1.69 18.07
CA ALA A 70 5.19 -0.71 18.16
C ALA A 70 4.98 0.27 19.33
N LEU A 71 3.75 0.70 19.59
CA LEU A 71 3.40 1.53 20.74
C LEU A 71 3.58 0.80 22.05
N VAL A 72 3.20 -0.48 22.12
CA VAL A 72 3.36 -1.30 23.35
C VAL A 72 4.83 -1.56 23.65
N SER A 73 5.65 -1.85 22.64
CA SER A 73 7.07 -2.19 22.82
C SER A 73 8.00 -0.98 22.90
N GLY A 74 7.73 0.06 22.11
CA GLY A 74 8.59 1.24 21.96
C GLY A 74 8.03 2.52 22.58
N GLY A 75 6.83 2.44 23.19
CA GLY A 75 6.17 3.60 23.77
C GLY A 75 5.71 4.65 22.73
N PRO A 76 5.15 5.78 23.18
CA PRO A 76 4.65 6.84 22.29
C PRO A 76 5.71 7.44 21.36
N GLY A 77 6.98 7.45 21.78
CA GLY A 77 8.10 7.93 20.95
C GLY A 77 8.30 7.17 19.63
N ALA A 78 7.86 5.90 19.57
CA ALA A 78 7.91 5.10 18.35
C ALA A 78 7.16 5.77 17.18
N VAL A 79 6.03 6.45 17.46
CA VAL A 79 5.22 7.14 16.45
C VAL A 79 6.00 8.24 15.75
N PHE A 80 6.79 9.01 16.51
CA PHE A 80 7.65 10.04 15.93
C PHE A 80 8.63 9.45 14.90
N TRP A 81 9.30 8.37 15.25
CA TRP A 81 10.27 7.72 14.37
C TRP A 81 9.59 7.07 13.16
N MET A 82 8.36 6.58 13.34
CA MET A 82 7.56 6.10 12.20
C MET A 82 7.24 7.23 11.22
N TRP A 83 6.93 8.46 11.66
CA TRP A 83 6.74 9.61 10.79
C TRP A 83 8.01 9.98 10.03
N ILE A 84 9.15 10.03 10.73
CA ILE A 84 10.44 10.32 10.07
C ILE A 84 10.77 9.25 9.03
N SER A 85 10.59 7.97 9.37
CA SER A 85 10.80 6.84 8.46
C SER A 85 9.89 6.93 7.23
N ALA A 86 8.62 7.28 7.42
CA ALA A 86 7.67 7.44 6.32
C ALA A 86 8.08 8.57 5.36
N LEU A 87 8.52 9.72 5.88
CA LEU A 87 9.01 10.83 5.06
C LEU A 87 10.23 10.45 4.21
N ILE A 88 11.14 9.66 4.77
CA ILE A 88 12.31 9.15 4.03
C ILE A 88 11.87 8.09 3.01
N GLY A 89 10.96 7.21 3.40
CA GLY A 89 10.41 6.13 2.59
C GLY A 89 9.68 6.61 1.34
N MET A 90 9.02 7.77 1.41
CA MET A 90 8.36 8.36 0.23
C MET A 90 9.31 8.57 -0.96
N ALA A 91 10.57 8.96 -0.72
CA ALA A 91 11.54 9.15 -1.79
C ALA A 91 11.92 7.81 -2.45
N THR A 92 12.00 6.75 -1.67
CA THR A 92 12.29 5.41 -2.16
C THR A 92 11.13 4.89 -3.02
N ALA A 93 9.90 4.98 -2.52
CA ALA A 93 8.70 4.58 -3.23
C ALA A 93 8.52 5.34 -4.56
N TYR A 94 8.79 6.65 -4.56
CA TYR A 94 8.81 7.45 -5.79
C TYR A 94 9.84 6.94 -6.79
N GLY A 95 11.08 6.67 -6.32
CA GLY A 95 12.15 6.15 -7.17
C GLY A 95 11.82 4.81 -7.79
N GLU A 96 11.26 3.88 -7.01
CA GLU A 96 10.82 2.57 -7.49
C GLU A 96 9.72 2.68 -8.55
N THR A 97 8.70 3.50 -8.29
CA THR A 97 7.60 3.72 -9.22
C THR A 97 8.09 4.37 -10.52
N TYR A 98 8.94 5.39 -10.41
CA TYR A 98 9.55 6.05 -11.58
C TYR A 98 10.35 5.07 -12.44
N LEU A 99 11.21 4.26 -11.82
CA LEU A 99 11.99 3.25 -12.53
C LEU A 99 11.08 2.17 -13.15
N GLY A 100 10.05 1.76 -12.45
CA GLY A 100 9.06 0.82 -12.94
C GLY A 100 8.38 1.31 -14.22
N VAL A 101 7.96 2.58 -14.25
CA VAL A 101 7.31 3.18 -15.43
C VAL A 101 8.31 3.41 -16.55
N ARG A 102 9.54 3.88 -16.26
CA ARG A 102 10.55 4.18 -17.27
C ARG A 102 11.03 2.94 -18.03
N TYR A 103 11.19 1.81 -17.34
CA TYR A 103 11.72 0.58 -17.94
C TYR A 103 10.63 -0.42 -18.33
N ARG A 104 9.32 -0.06 -18.20
CA ARG A 104 8.22 -0.93 -18.62
C ARG A 104 8.31 -1.28 -20.10
N PHE A 105 7.86 -2.46 -20.46
CA PHE A 105 7.79 -2.91 -21.86
C PHE A 105 6.54 -3.73 -22.11
N LYS A 106 6.12 -3.82 -23.36
CA LYS A 106 5.01 -4.69 -23.78
C LYS A 106 5.55 -6.08 -24.07
N ASN A 107 4.88 -7.10 -23.54
CA ASN A 107 5.14 -8.49 -23.87
C ASN A 107 4.53 -8.83 -25.25
N ASN A 108 4.88 -9.99 -25.79
CA ASN A 108 4.32 -10.52 -27.07
C ASN A 108 2.79 -10.60 -27.09
N ARG A 109 2.15 -10.61 -25.93
CA ARG A 109 0.69 -10.57 -25.76
C ARG A 109 0.12 -9.14 -25.62
N GLY A 110 0.88 -8.10 -25.89
CA GLY A 110 0.47 -6.70 -25.76
C GLY A 110 0.30 -6.18 -24.33
N LYS A 111 0.59 -7.00 -23.29
CA LYS A 111 0.49 -6.60 -21.89
C LYS A 111 1.74 -5.88 -21.42
N TRP A 112 1.55 -4.80 -20.64
CA TRP A 112 2.66 -4.09 -20.01
C TRP A 112 3.26 -4.93 -18.87
N ILE A 113 4.57 -5.06 -18.89
CA ILE A 113 5.37 -5.67 -17.82
C ILE A 113 6.27 -4.59 -17.23
N CYS A 114 6.21 -4.44 -15.91
CA CYS A 114 7.05 -3.52 -15.13
C CYS A 114 7.40 -4.18 -13.80
N GLY A 115 8.36 -3.60 -13.10
CA GLY A 115 8.75 -4.04 -11.76
C GLY A 115 10.26 -4.03 -11.56
N PRO A 116 10.73 -4.28 -10.33
CA PRO A 116 12.15 -4.22 -10.00
C PRO A 116 13.01 -5.16 -10.85
N PHE A 117 12.55 -6.38 -11.12
CA PHE A 117 13.28 -7.33 -11.97
C PHE A 117 13.51 -6.80 -13.39
N VAL A 118 12.61 -5.94 -13.91
CA VAL A 118 12.74 -5.36 -15.26
C VAL A 118 13.85 -4.31 -15.28
N TYR A 119 13.84 -3.36 -14.36
CA TYR A 119 14.86 -2.31 -14.37
C TYR A 119 16.23 -2.83 -13.89
N MET A 120 16.28 -3.88 -13.05
CA MET A 120 17.54 -4.55 -12.74
C MET A 120 18.14 -5.24 -13.98
N LYS A 121 17.31 -5.89 -14.79
CA LYS A 121 17.75 -6.56 -16.02
C LYS A 121 18.09 -5.57 -17.14
N LYS A 122 17.20 -4.60 -17.40
CA LYS A 122 17.34 -3.66 -18.53
C LYS A 122 18.13 -2.40 -18.19
N GLY A 123 18.02 -1.90 -16.96
CA GLY A 123 18.67 -0.67 -16.52
C GLY A 123 20.10 -0.90 -16.02
N LEU A 124 20.29 -1.90 -15.16
CA LEU A 124 21.60 -2.25 -14.60
C LEU A 124 22.37 -3.28 -15.47
N GLY A 125 21.69 -4.02 -16.34
CA GLY A 125 22.32 -5.06 -17.15
C GLY A 125 22.72 -6.31 -16.35
N ILE A 126 22.19 -6.51 -15.14
CA ILE A 126 22.57 -7.61 -14.25
C ILE A 126 21.41 -8.61 -14.14
N PRO A 127 21.31 -9.61 -15.05
CA PRO A 127 20.22 -10.58 -15.04
C PRO A 127 20.19 -11.48 -13.80
N PHE A 128 21.36 -11.78 -13.21
CA PHE A 128 21.47 -12.56 -11.98
C PHE A 128 20.75 -11.87 -10.81
N MET A 129 20.94 -10.56 -10.64
CA MET A 129 20.29 -9.78 -9.60
C MET A 129 18.76 -9.75 -9.75
N ALA A 130 18.28 -9.67 -11.01
CA ALA A 130 16.85 -9.77 -11.30
C ALA A 130 16.27 -11.15 -10.95
N ALA A 131 17.01 -12.22 -11.18
CA ALA A 131 16.60 -13.59 -10.82
C ALA A 131 16.56 -13.78 -9.29
N CYS A 132 17.59 -13.33 -8.58
CA CYS A 132 17.63 -13.35 -7.11
C CYS A 132 16.46 -12.55 -6.51
N TYR A 133 16.21 -11.35 -7.01
CA TYR A 133 15.07 -10.53 -6.59
C TYR A 133 13.74 -11.28 -6.78
N SER A 134 13.52 -11.87 -7.95
CA SER A 134 12.30 -12.62 -8.25
C SER A 134 12.11 -13.83 -7.34
N PHE A 135 13.18 -14.52 -7.02
CA PHE A 135 13.17 -15.65 -6.11
C PHE A 135 12.81 -15.23 -4.67
N PHE A 136 13.47 -14.20 -4.15
CA PHE A 136 13.14 -13.67 -2.82
C PHE A 136 11.74 -13.07 -2.75
N CYS A 137 11.28 -12.41 -3.81
CA CYS A 137 9.93 -11.87 -3.91
C CYS A 137 8.89 -13.01 -3.87
N PHE A 138 9.16 -14.13 -4.53
CA PHE A 138 8.32 -15.34 -4.46
C PHE A 138 8.24 -15.89 -3.03
N LEU A 139 9.38 -16.04 -2.34
CA LEU A 139 9.40 -16.48 -0.95
C LEU A 139 8.68 -15.53 -0.02
N CYS A 140 8.87 -14.23 -0.20
CA CYS A 140 8.17 -13.18 0.54
C CYS A 140 6.65 -13.25 0.34
N ALA A 141 6.21 -13.49 -0.89
CA ALA A 141 4.77 -13.60 -1.19
C ALA A 141 4.12 -14.80 -0.49
N LEU A 142 4.83 -15.93 -0.37
CA LEU A 142 4.36 -17.11 0.37
C LEU A 142 4.23 -16.84 1.87
N GLY A 143 5.17 -16.11 2.48
CA GLY A 143 5.18 -15.85 3.92
C GLY A 143 4.41 -14.59 4.30
N MET A 144 4.97 -13.42 4.03
CA MET A 144 4.44 -12.13 4.48
C MET A 144 3.19 -11.66 3.71
N GLY A 145 3.03 -12.10 2.45
CA GLY A 145 1.99 -11.55 1.58
C GLY A 145 0.57 -11.92 2.01
N SER A 146 0.35 -13.11 2.49
CA SER A 146 -1.00 -13.61 2.82
C SER A 146 -1.13 -14.25 4.20
N MET A 147 -0.10 -14.94 4.69
CA MET A 147 -0.20 -15.71 5.94
C MET A 147 -0.44 -14.81 7.16
N VAL A 148 0.27 -13.69 7.27
CA VAL A 148 0.12 -12.76 8.41
C VAL A 148 -1.28 -12.15 8.44
N GLN A 149 -1.80 -11.70 7.30
CA GLN A 149 -3.14 -11.12 7.21
C GLN A 149 -4.23 -12.17 7.50
N ALA A 150 -4.07 -13.37 6.95
CA ALA A 150 -5.02 -14.46 7.18
C ALA A 150 -5.03 -14.90 8.65
N ASN A 151 -3.86 -15.01 9.28
CA ASN A 151 -3.75 -15.34 10.69
C ASN A 151 -4.43 -14.28 11.58
N SER A 152 -4.09 -12.99 11.37
CA SER A 152 -4.69 -11.91 12.16
C SER A 152 -6.21 -11.82 11.99
N ALA A 153 -6.72 -12.08 10.79
CA ALA A 153 -8.16 -12.10 10.54
C ALA A 153 -8.82 -13.31 11.23
N ALA A 154 -8.19 -14.49 11.19
CA ALA A 154 -8.71 -15.69 11.85
C ALA A 154 -8.70 -15.55 13.37
N GLU A 155 -7.62 -15.01 13.96
CA GLU A 155 -7.54 -14.71 15.39
C GLU A 155 -8.62 -13.70 15.83
N THR A 156 -8.87 -12.67 15.01
CA THR A 156 -9.92 -11.69 15.29
C THR A 156 -11.30 -12.34 15.28
N LEU A 157 -11.59 -13.24 14.34
CA LEU A 157 -12.83 -14.00 14.27
C LEU A 157 -13.02 -14.90 15.50
N GLU A 158 -11.95 -15.57 15.92
CA GLU A 158 -11.96 -16.42 17.11
C GLU A 158 -12.21 -15.59 18.38
N PHE A 159 -11.50 -14.48 18.54
CA PHE A 159 -11.64 -13.62 19.72
C PHE A 159 -13.02 -12.93 19.81
N THR A 160 -13.57 -12.48 18.67
CA THR A 160 -14.80 -11.68 18.64
C THR A 160 -16.05 -12.54 18.64
N TRP A 161 -16.06 -13.65 17.91
CA TRP A 161 -17.23 -14.49 17.68
C TRP A 161 -17.09 -15.94 18.15
N GLY A 162 -15.94 -16.30 18.73
CA GLY A 162 -15.68 -17.66 19.19
C GLY A 162 -15.58 -18.70 18.07
N ILE A 163 -15.37 -18.24 16.81
CA ILE A 163 -15.22 -19.15 15.67
C ILE A 163 -13.82 -19.73 15.71
N PRO A 164 -13.65 -21.07 15.75
CA PRO A 164 -12.32 -21.68 15.77
C PRO A 164 -11.46 -21.16 14.60
N SER A 165 -10.19 -20.84 14.86
CA SER A 165 -9.26 -20.22 13.90
C SER A 165 -9.15 -21.03 12.60
N VAL A 166 -9.24 -22.36 12.69
CA VAL A 166 -9.24 -23.25 11.52
C VAL A 166 -10.44 -23.03 10.61
N LEU A 167 -11.63 -22.86 11.19
CA LEU A 167 -12.86 -22.58 10.43
C LEU A 167 -12.81 -21.17 9.82
N GLY A 168 -12.36 -20.19 10.61
CA GLY A 168 -12.16 -18.81 10.14
C GLY A 168 -11.21 -18.74 8.97
N SER A 169 -10.07 -19.39 9.07
CA SER A 169 -9.07 -19.48 7.98
C SER A 169 -9.63 -20.18 6.75
N GLY A 170 -10.41 -21.25 6.92
CA GLY A 170 -11.07 -21.96 5.82
C GLY A 170 -12.05 -21.09 5.04
N ILE A 171 -12.89 -20.32 5.76
CA ILE A 171 -13.83 -19.37 5.16
C ILE A 171 -13.07 -18.28 4.38
N LEU A 172 -12.04 -17.70 4.99
CA LEU A 172 -11.20 -16.67 4.34
C LEU A 172 -10.52 -17.22 3.09
N ALA A 173 -9.98 -18.42 3.13
CA ALA A 173 -9.35 -19.06 1.99
C ALA A 173 -10.34 -19.28 0.83
N LEU A 174 -11.57 -19.70 1.15
CA LEU A 174 -12.62 -19.94 0.16
C LEU A 174 -13.06 -18.63 -0.48
N LEU A 175 -13.31 -17.58 0.31
CA LEU A 175 -13.69 -16.25 -0.18
C LEU A 175 -12.58 -15.65 -1.07
N THR A 176 -11.35 -15.69 -0.59
CA THR A 176 -10.18 -15.17 -1.34
C THR A 176 -9.97 -15.96 -2.62
N GLY A 177 -10.06 -17.29 -2.56
CA GLY A 177 -9.98 -18.17 -3.72
C GLY A 177 -11.04 -17.85 -4.76
N ALA A 178 -12.29 -17.64 -4.35
CA ALA A 178 -13.39 -17.26 -5.24
C ALA A 178 -13.15 -15.92 -5.97
N VAL A 179 -12.47 -14.96 -5.31
CA VAL A 179 -12.12 -13.68 -5.93
C VAL A 179 -10.95 -13.86 -6.91
N ILE A 180 -9.89 -14.59 -6.50
CA ILE A 180 -8.66 -14.78 -7.30
C ILE A 180 -8.94 -15.56 -8.59
N LEU A 181 -9.80 -16.58 -8.55
CA LEU A 181 -10.19 -17.36 -9.73
C LEU A 181 -10.83 -16.50 -10.84
N GLY A 182 -11.41 -15.36 -10.48
CA GLY A 182 -11.96 -14.39 -11.45
C GLY A 182 -10.92 -13.49 -12.13
N GLY A 183 -9.63 -13.62 -11.77
CA GLY A 183 -8.52 -12.86 -12.36
C GLY A 183 -8.48 -11.39 -11.95
N ILE A 184 -7.55 -10.65 -12.57
CA ILE A 184 -7.22 -9.26 -12.18
C ILE A 184 -8.41 -8.30 -12.20
N LYS A 185 -9.37 -8.48 -13.10
CA LYS A 185 -10.58 -7.64 -13.16
C LYS A 185 -11.48 -7.84 -11.95
N ARG A 186 -11.63 -9.08 -11.49
CA ARG A 186 -12.46 -9.39 -10.32
C ARG A 186 -11.78 -8.94 -9.03
N ILE A 187 -10.46 -9.09 -8.95
CA ILE A 187 -9.66 -8.57 -7.84
C ILE A 187 -9.80 -7.04 -7.76
N GLY A 188 -9.64 -6.33 -8.90
CA GLY A 188 -9.81 -4.88 -8.97
C GLY A 188 -11.21 -4.43 -8.54
N LYS A 189 -12.25 -5.13 -8.99
CA LYS A 189 -13.64 -4.84 -8.60
C LYS A 189 -13.90 -5.11 -7.11
N ALA A 190 -13.36 -6.19 -6.56
CA ALA A 190 -13.48 -6.46 -5.13
C ALA A 190 -12.77 -5.39 -4.29
N ALA A 191 -11.55 -4.99 -4.69
CA ALA A 191 -10.80 -3.93 -4.01
C ALA A 191 -11.51 -2.56 -4.09
N GLU A 192 -12.16 -2.25 -5.22
CA GLU A 192 -12.92 -1.01 -5.45
C GLU A 192 -14.08 -0.84 -4.44
N TYR A 193 -14.72 -1.92 -4.04
CA TYR A 193 -15.83 -1.87 -3.06
C TYR A 193 -15.35 -2.03 -1.63
N LEU A 194 -14.51 -3.04 -1.37
CA LEU A 194 -14.11 -3.39 -0.01
C LEU A 194 -13.20 -2.35 0.63
N LEU A 195 -12.27 -1.79 -0.15
CA LEU A 195 -11.29 -0.87 0.43
C LEU A 195 -11.90 0.47 0.86
N PRO A 196 -12.71 1.18 0.04
CA PRO A 196 -13.32 2.43 0.48
C PRO A 196 -14.28 2.22 1.65
N LEU A 197 -15.03 1.09 1.66
CA LEU A 197 -15.92 0.75 2.75
C LEU A 197 -15.14 0.53 4.06
N ALA A 198 -14.13 -0.33 4.04
CA ALA A 198 -13.30 -0.62 5.21
C ALA A 198 -12.57 0.63 5.72
N SER A 199 -11.98 1.41 4.80
CA SER A 199 -11.29 2.67 5.13
C SER A 199 -12.26 3.71 5.69
N GLY A 200 -13.46 3.83 5.12
CA GLY A 200 -14.49 4.75 5.58
C GLY A 200 -14.96 4.42 7.01
N ILE A 201 -15.22 3.16 7.28
CA ILE A 201 -15.57 2.67 8.63
C ILE A 201 -14.42 2.96 9.61
N TYR A 202 -13.18 2.63 9.24
CA TYR A 202 -12.02 2.87 10.09
C TYR A 202 -11.83 4.36 10.41
N ILE A 203 -11.92 5.22 9.41
CA ILE A 203 -11.80 6.68 9.59
C ILE A 203 -12.92 7.20 10.47
N LEU A 204 -14.17 6.75 10.25
CA LEU A 204 -15.32 7.17 11.04
C LEU A 204 -15.12 6.83 12.53
N PHE A 205 -14.77 5.59 12.84
CA PHE A 205 -14.53 5.17 14.22
C PHE A 205 -13.31 5.87 14.84
N SER A 206 -12.24 6.07 14.06
CA SER A 206 -11.06 6.81 14.52
C SER A 206 -11.39 8.25 14.88
N LEU A 207 -12.17 8.94 14.03
CA LEU A 207 -12.63 10.30 14.30
C LEU A 207 -13.56 10.34 15.53
N LEU A 208 -14.45 9.38 15.68
CA LEU A 208 -15.31 9.27 16.86
C LEU A 208 -14.48 9.16 18.15
N VAL A 209 -13.48 8.28 18.17
CA VAL A 209 -12.57 8.13 19.32
C VAL A 209 -11.78 9.41 19.59
N LEU A 210 -11.28 10.08 18.55
CA LEU A 210 -10.58 11.36 18.70
C LEU A 210 -11.47 12.45 19.27
N LEU A 211 -12.74 12.53 18.85
CA LEU A 211 -13.71 13.48 19.38
C LEU A 211 -14.06 13.19 20.85
N LEU A 212 -14.25 11.93 21.20
CA LEU A 212 -14.55 11.51 22.58
C LEU A 212 -13.37 11.73 23.53
N CYS A 213 -12.14 11.69 23.03
CA CYS A 213 -10.91 11.86 23.81
C CYS A 213 -10.17 13.15 23.46
N ALA A 214 -10.89 14.18 23.00
CA ALA A 214 -10.28 15.45 22.53
C ALA A 214 -9.38 16.10 23.58
N ASP A 215 -9.76 16.01 24.84
CA ASP A 215 -8.99 16.57 25.98
C ASP A 215 -7.61 15.95 26.14
N ARG A 216 -7.41 14.71 25.69
CA ARG A 216 -6.15 13.96 25.80
C ARG A 216 -5.22 14.12 24.60
N ILE A 217 -5.70 14.75 23.52
CA ILE A 217 -4.92 14.90 22.28
C ILE A 217 -3.65 15.73 22.51
N PRO A 218 -3.67 16.90 23.19
CA PRO A 218 -2.47 17.69 23.44
C PRO A 218 -1.43 16.91 24.24
N ASP A 219 -1.85 16.20 25.28
CA ASP A 219 -0.96 15.38 26.11
C ASP A 219 -0.34 14.23 25.33
N ALA A 220 -1.10 13.61 24.44
CA ALA A 220 -0.60 12.54 23.57
C ALA A 220 0.50 13.05 22.63
N PHE A 221 0.31 14.20 21.99
CA PHE A 221 1.34 14.83 21.18
C PHE A 221 2.58 15.19 21.98
N LEU A 222 2.40 15.79 23.17
CA LEU A 222 3.52 16.15 24.04
C LEU A 222 4.35 14.92 24.42
N ARG A 223 3.71 13.81 24.78
CA ARG A 223 4.38 12.54 25.08
C ARG A 223 5.12 11.95 23.88
N ILE A 224 4.54 12.03 22.67
CA ILE A 224 5.21 11.56 21.44
C ILE A 224 6.54 12.29 21.25
N PHE A 225 6.56 13.62 21.39
CA PHE A 225 7.78 14.42 21.21
C PHE A 225 8.76 14.25 22.38
N GLN A 226 8.30 14.27 23.62
CA GLN A 226 9.17 14.10 24.79
C GLN A 226 9.86 12.74 24.81
N LEU A 227 9.12 11.67 24.58
CA LEU A 227 9.65 10.31 24.65
C LEU A 227 10.42 9.90 23.37
N SER A 228 10.28 10.64 22.27
CA SER A 228 11.07 10.39 21.06
C SER A 228 12.56 10.64 21.24
N LEU A 229 12.93 11.54 22.15
CA LEU A 229 14.32 11.96 22.38
C LEU A 229 14.97 11.27 23.59
N ILE A 230 14.19 10.58 24.43
CA ILE A 230 14.68 9.98 25.69
C ILE A 230 15.23 8.56 25.47
N HIS A 231 14.88 7.90 24.38
CA HIS A 231 15.26 6.52 24.08
C HIS A 231 16.38 6.39 23.02
N ILE A 232 17.22 7.40 22.89
CA ILE A 232 18.46 7.30 22.09
C ILE A 232 19.64 7.06 23.00
#